data_03f141d642f34e7a559bbf50c9bdfe49
#
_entry.id   03f141d642f34e7a559bbf50c9bdfe49
#
_cell.length_a   1.000
_cell.length_b   1.000
_cell.length_c   1.000
_cell.angle_alpha   90.00
_cell.angle_beta   90.00
_cell.angle_gamma   90.00
#
_symmetry.space_group_name_H-M   'P 1'
#
loop_
_entity.id
_entity.type
_entity.pdbx_description
1 polymer ?
#
loop_
_entity_poly.entity_id
_entity_poly.type
_entity_poly.pdbx_seq_one_letter_code
_entity_poly.pdbx_strand_id
1 'polypeptide(L)'
;MKFDYISDIHLDFHCTEYRTTHKNFYKDIEAFAKQLLPSKPSPTLLIAGDTGHRFEQDSYLLTVLLKTYSNILLVPGNHEFYLITDSIRAKYKNNSFLRLAEMKDFCDSTPGLHF
;
A
#
# COMPACT_ATOMS: atom_id res chain seq x y z
N MET A 1 -8.92 -20.17 -11.71
CA MET A 1 -7.99 -19.23 -11.06
C MET A 1 -8.54 -18.88 -9.69
N LYS A 2 -7.70 -18.87 -8.68
CA LYS A 2 -8.07 -18.43 -7.33
C LYS A 2 -7.32 -17.17 -6.99
N PHE A 3 -8.02 -16.22 -6.39
CA PHE A 3 -7.42 -14.99 -5.90
C PHE A 3 -8.15 -14.52 -4.65
N ASP A 4 -7.42 -13.83 -3.80
CA ASP A 4 -8.01 -13.10 -2.66
C ASP A 4 -8.23 -11.66 -3.08
N TYR A 5 -9.16 -10.97 -2.45
CA TYR A 5 -9.36 -9.54 -2.72
C TYR A 5 -9.62 -8.79 -1.42
N ILE A 6 -9.24 -7.52 -1.42
CA ILE A 6 -9.43 -6.62 -0.30
C ILE A 6 -9.59 -5.20 -0.84
N SER A 7 -10.35 -4.38 -0.14
CA SER A 7 -10.47 -2.95 -0.43
C SER A 7 -10.50 -2.17 0.89
N ASP A 8 -10.35 -0.85 0.80
CA ASP A 8 -10.50 0.04 1.95
C ASP A 8 -9.62 -0.36 3.13
N ILE A 9 -8.35 -0.64 2.85
CA ILE A 9 -7.39 -1.02 3.89
C ILE A 9 -7.17 0.15 4.85
N HIS A 10 -7.07 1.39 4.33
CA HIS A 10 -6.86 2.60 5.12
C HIS A 10 -5.74 2.43 6.13
N LEU A 11 -4.57 2.07 5.63
CA LEU A 11 -3.41 1.70 6.43
C LEU A 11 -3.04 2.76 7.48
N ASP A 12 -3.19 4.04 7.14
CA ASP A 12 -2.87 5.16 8.01
C ASP A 12 -3.76 5.23 9.27
N PHE A 13 -4.95 4.63 9.25
CA PHE A 13 -5.80 4.54 10.44
C PHE A 13 -5.33 3.46 11.41
N HIS A 14 -4.64 2.45 10.90
CA HIS A 14 -4.18 1.31 11.70
C HIS A 14 -2.71 1.44 12.09
N CYS A 15 -1.90 2.06 11.25
CA CYS A 15 -0.48 2.29 11.47
C CYS A 15 -0.23 3.79 11.42
N THR A 16 -0.23 4.43 12.59
CA THR A 16 -0.15 5.89 12.68
C THR A 16 1.28 6.43 12.56
N GLU A 17 2.30 5.59 12.81
CA GLU A 17 3.69 6.02 12.64
C GLU A 17 4.06 6.03 11.16
N TYR A 18 4.37 7.21 10.64
CA TYR A 18 4.71 7.39 9.23
C TYR A 18 6.19 7.65 8.96
N ARG A 19 7.00 7.80 10.02
CA ARG A 19 8.43 8.07 9.87
C ARG A 19 9.20 6.77 9.78
N THR A 20 9.87 6.54 8.66
CA THR A 20 10.65 5.32 8.43
C THR A 20 11.82 5.16 9.41
N THR A 21 12.25 6.25 10.03
CA THR A 21 13.31 6.25 11.05
C THR A 21 12.81 5.82 12.43
N HIS A 22 11.49 5.77 12.64
CA HIS A 22 10.93 5.37 13.93
C HIS A 22 10.94 3.84 14.06
N LYS A 23 11.31 3.35 15.24
CA LYS A 23 11.44 1.91 15.51
C LYS A 23 10.16 1.11 15.27
N ASN A 24 9.00 1.73 15.42
CA ASN A 24 7.71 1.05 15.27
C ASN A 24 7.17 1.03 13.86
N PHE A 25 7.74 1.82 12.93
CA PHE A 25 7.21 1.92 11.56
C PHE A 25 7.07 0.55 10.90
N TYR A 26 8.16 -0.18 10.78
CA TYR A 26 8.16 -1.49 10.11
C TYR A 26 7.38 -2.54 10.90
N LYS A 27 7.58 -2.54 12.21
CA LYS A 27 6.97 -3.51 13.12
C LYS A 27 5.45 -3.43 13.10
N ASP A 28 4.88 -2.22 13.14
CA ASP A 28 3.44 -2.03 13.15
C ASP A 28 2.80 -2.47 11.83
N ILE A 29 3.44 -2.16 10.70
CA ILE A 29 2.95 -2.57 9.38
C ILE A 29 3.03 -4.09 9.22
N GLU A 30 4.11 -4.70 9.67
CA GLU A 30 4.25 -6.16 9.64
C GLU A 30 3.17 -6.86 10.47
N ALA A 31 2.88 -6.34 11.66
CA ALA A 31 1.83 -6.88 12.52
C ALA A 31 0.46 -6.72 11.87
N PHE A 32 0.19 -5.57 11.28
CA PHE A 32 -1.07 -5.32 10.59
C PHE A 32 -1.22 -6.22 9.37
N ALA A 33 -0.16 -6.40 8.58
CA ALA A 33 -0.19 -7.26 7.40
C ALA A 33 -0.62 -8.68 7.76
N LYS A 34 -0.16 -9.20 8.90
CA LYS A 34 -0.57 -10.54 9.36
C LYS A 34 -2.07 -10.63 9.60
N GLN A 35 -2.69 -9.55 10.07
CA GLN A 35 -4.14 -9.52 10.30
C GLN A 35 -4.94 -9.51 9.00
N LEU A 36 -4.36 -9.05 7.91
CA LEU A 36 -5.02 -9.03 6.60
C LEU A 36 -5.04 -10.41 5.93
N LEU A 37 -4.16 -11.32 6.33
CA LEU A 37 -4.02 -12.62 5.66
C LEU A 37 -5.16 -13.55 6.03
N PRO A 38 -5.81 -14.21 5.05
CA PRO A 38 -6.75 -15.29 5.33
C PRO A 38 -5.99 -16.53 5.83
N SER A 39 -6.72 -17.49 6.37
CA SER A 39 -6.13 -18.74 6.86
C SER A 39 -5.45 -19.56 5.76
N LYS A 40 -5.95 -19.47 4.54
CA LYS A 40 -5.39 -20.15 3.36
C LYS A 40 -5.27 -19.17 2.21
N PRO A 41 -4.17 -18.39 2.15
CA PRO A 41 -4.00 -17.40 1.08
C PRO A 41 -3.93 -18.05 -0.31
N SER A 42 -4.56 -17.38 -1.28
CA SER A 42 -4.41 -17.72 -2.70
C SER A 42 -3.06 -17.18 -3.21
N PRO A 43 -2.59 -17.60 -4.40
CA PRO A 43 -1.34 -17.06 -4.94
C PRO A 43 -1.41 -15.58 -5.32
N THR A 44 -2.59 -15.06 -5.60
CA THR A 44 -2.80 -13.70 -6.10
C THR A 44 -3.71 -12.91 -5.17
N LEU A 45 -3.31 -11.68 -4.88
CA LEU A 45 -4.12 -10.72 -4.13
C LEU A 45 -4.52 -9.56 -5.04
N LEU A 46 -5.79 -9.20 -5.02
CA LEU A 46 -6.30 -7.99 -5.67
C LEU A 46 -6.61 -6.96 -4.60
N ILE A 47 -6.00 -5.78 -4.70
CA ILE A 47 -6.28 -4.65 -3.81
C ILE A 47 -7.08 -3.63 -4.60
N ALA A 48 -8.34 -3.47 -4.23
CA ALA A 48 -9.31 -2.64 -4.94
C ALA A 48 -9.44 -1.25 -4.30
N GLY A 49 -8.33 -0.50 -4.30
CA GLY A 49 -8.31 0.91 -3.90
C GLY A 49 -8.23 1.16 -2.39
N ASP A 50 -7.97 2.42 -2.07
CA ASP A 50 -7.94 2.97 -0.70
C ASP A 50 -7.00 2.22 0.23
N THR A 51 -5.76 2.00 -0.23
CA THR A 51 -4.71 1.33 0.55
C THR A 51 -4.26 2.21 1.72
N GLY A 52 -3.92 3.45 1.46
CA GLY A 52 -3.48 4.41 2.46
C GLY A 52 -3.16 5.76 1.83
N HIS A 53 -2.60 6.67 2.62
CA HIS A 53 -2.33 8.02 2.17
C HIS A 53 -0.84 8.33 2.00
N ARG A 54 0.05 7.44 2.42
CA ARG A 54 1.50 7.68 2.39
C ARG A 54 2.21 6.57 1.64
N PHE A 55 3.01 6.96 0.66
CA PHE A 55 3.77 6.02 -0.17
C PHE A 55 4.67 5.11 0.67
N GLU A 56 5.36 5.66 1.66
CA GLU A 56 6.29 4.90 2.50
C GLU A 56 5.59 3.74 3.23
N GLN A 57 4.39 3.99 3.75
CA GLN A 57 3.60 2.96 4.41
C GLN A 57 3.05 1.95 3.40
N ASP A 58 2.45 2.45 2.33
CA ASP A 58 1.81 1.60 1.33
C ASP A 58 2.83 0.68 0.65
N SER A 59 3.98 1.22 0.26
CA SER A 59 5.02 0.43 -0.41
C SER A 59 5.59 -0.65 0.52
N TYR A 60 5.76 -0.35 1.79
CA TYR A 60 6.24 -1.34 2.74
C TYR A 60 5.20 -2.44 2.98
N LEU A 61 3.93 -2.08 3.11
CA LEU A 61 2.85 -3.07 3.23
C LEU A 61 2.84 -4.03 2.04
N LEU A 62 2.95 -3.50 0.82
CA LEU A 62 3.00 -4.32 -0.38
C LEU A 62 4.20 -5.26 -0.37
N THR A 63 5.36 -4.76 0.05
CA THR A 63 6.57 -5.57 0.18
C THR A 63 6.38 -6.73 1.15
N VAL A 64 5.73 -6.48 2.29
CA VAL A 64 5.44 -7.53 3.29
C VAL A 64 4.45 -8.56 2.72
N LEU A 65 3.40 -8.10 2.04
CA LEU A 65 2.39 -9.00 1.47
C LEU A 65 2.97 -9.87 0.35
N LEU A 66 4.01 -9.42 -0.36
CA LEU A 66 4.69 -10.23 -1.38
C LEU A 66 5.41 -11.44 -0.79
N LYS A 67 5.60 -11.51 0.51
CA LYS A 67 6.15 -12.72 1.14
C LYS A 67 5.14 -13.88 1.11
N THR A 68 3.85 -13.56 1.00
CA THR A 68 2.77 -14.54 0.96
C THR A 68 2.18 -14.70 -0.43
N TYR A 69 2.02 -13.59 -1.16
CA TYR A 69 1.41 -13.60 -2.48
C TYR A 69 2.47 -13.52 -3.57
N SER A 70 2.32 -14.36 -4.59
CA SER A 70 3.20 -14.33 -5.77
C SER A 70 2.91 -13.11 -6.64
N ASN A 71 1.64 -12.70 -6.71
CA ASN A 71 1.19 -11.56 -7.49
C ASN A 71 0.23 -10.71 -6.68
N ILE A 72 0.41 -9.41 -6.74
CA ILE A 72 -0.51 -8.44 -6.16
C ILE A 72 -0.90 -7.46 -7.26
N LEU A 73 -2.20 -7.37 -7.54
CA LEU A 73 -2.77 -6.41 -8.48
C LEU A 73 -3.39 -5.27 -7.68
N LEU A 74 -2.93 -4.06 -7.93
CA LEU A 74 -3.35 -2.88 -7.21
C LEU A 74 -4.05 -1.92 -8.15
N VAL A 75 -5.24 -1.46 -7.78
CA VAL A 75 -5.92 -0.36 -8.47
C VAL A 75 -6.14 0.79 -7.50
N PRO A 76 -6.02 2.04 -7.95
CA PRO A 76 -6.24 3.18 -7.07
C PRO A 76 -7.74 3.36 -6.78
N GLY A 77 -8.05 3.78 -5.55
CA GLY A 77 -9.37 4.24 -5.17
C GLY A 77 -9.41 5.75 -5.10
N ASN A 78 -10.49 6.32 -4.58
CA ASN A 78 -10.62 7.78 -4.49
C ASN A 78 -9.64 8.38 -3.47
N HIS A 79 -9.30 7.68 -2.40
CA HIS A 79 -8.38 8.17 -1.38
C HIS A 79 -6.95 8.31 -1.90
N GLU A 80 -6.54 7.57 -2.92
CA GLU A 80 -5.24 7.74 -3.56
C GLU A 80 -5.08 9.09 -4.24
N PHE A 81 -6.19 9.75 -4.56
CA PHE A 81 -6.18 11.10 -5.15
C PHE A 81 -6.16 12.21 -4.10
N TYR A 82 -6.34 11.88 -2.82
CA TYR A 82 -6.38 12.89 -1.76
C TYR A 82 -5.00 13.15 -1.19
N LEU A 83 -4.58 14.41 -1.23
CA LEU A 83 -3.32 14.87 -0.64
C LEU A 83 -3.67 15.55 0.69
N ILE A 84 -3.67 14.75 1.77
CA ILE A 84 -4.35 15.09 3.02
C ILE A 84 -3.59 16.02 3.96
N THR A 85 -2.29 16.23 3.74
CA THR A 85 -1.48 17.12 4.60
C THR A 85 -0.69 18.10 3.75
N ASP A 86 -0.23 19.18 4.38
CA ASP A 86 0.61 20.16 3.70
C ASP A 86 1.91 19.54 3.20
N SER A 87 2.52 18.65 3.98
CA SER A 87 3.76 17.98 3.56
C SER A 87 3.55 17.06 2.37
N ILE A 88 2.43 16.35 2.32
CA ILE A 88 2.09 15.49 1.18
C ILE A 88 1.80 16.36 -0.05
N ARG A 89 1.06 17.43 0.11
CA ARG A 89 0.79 18.38 -1.00
C ARG A 89 2.08 18.97 -1.55
N ALA A 90 3.01 19.34 -0.67
CA ALA A 90 4.31 19.87 -1.10
C ALA A 90 5.13 18.81 -1.85
N LYS A 91 5.16 17.57 -1.36
CA LYS A 91 5.88 16.47 -1.99
C LYS A 91 5.43 16.25 -3.44
N TYR A 92 4.14 16.30 -3.69
CA TYR A 92 3.56 16.03 -5.03
C TYR A 92 3.20 17.30 -5.79
N LYS A 93 3.66 18.46 -5.35
CA LYS A 93 3.38 19.74 -6.01
C LYS A 93 1.88 19.96 -6.21
N ASN A 94 1.09 19.56 -5.22
CA ASN A 94 -0.37 19.62 -5.23
C ASN A 94 -1.00 18.91 -6.44
N ASN A 95 -0.35 17.84 -6.93
CA ASN A 95 -0.81 17.09 -8.10
C ASN A 95 -0.89 15.59 -7.77
N SER A 96 -2.12 15.07 -7.65
CA SER A 96 -2.38 13.68 -7.32
C SER A 96 -1.80 12.69 -8.34
N PHE A 97 -1.69 13.09 -9.60
CA PHE A 97 -1.13 12.21 -10.63
C PHE A 97 0.34 11.91 -10.40
N LEU A 98 1.08 12.82 -9.74
CA LEU A 98 2.47 12.55 -9.37
C LEU A 98 2.53 11.44 -8.30
N ARG A 99 1.57 11.42 -7.40
CA ARG A 99 1.48 10.34 -6.40
C ARG A 99 1.19 9.00 -7.06
N LEU A 100 0.27 8.96 -8.00
CA LEU A 100 -0.03 7.74 -8.75
C LEU A 100 1.17 7.28 -9.56
N ALA A 101 1.91 8.20 -10.18
CA ALA A 101 3.11 7.88 -10.95
C ALA A 101 4.19 7.26 -10.06
N GLU A 102 4.37 7.76 -8.84
CA GLU A 102 5.32 7.20 -7.88
C GLU A 102 4.96 5.74 -7.55
N MET A 103 3.68 5.46 -7.28
CA MET A 103 3.24 4.09 -7.00
C MET A 103 3.40 3.20 -8.23
N LYS A 104 3.08 3.70 -9.42
CA LYS A 104 3.25 2.95 -10.65
C LYS A 104 4.72 2.58 -10.88
N ASP A 105 5.63 3.53 -10.69
CA ASP A 105 7.07 3.29 -10.85
C ASP A 105 7.55 2.25 -9.85
N PHE A 106 7.08 2.31 -8.62
CA PHE A 106 7.40 1.31 -7.60
C PHE A 106 6.93 -0.08 -8.02
N CYS A 107 5.68 -0.19 -8.47
CA CYS A 107 5.13 -1.48 -8.90
C CYS A 107 5.86 -2.01 -10.15
N ASP A 108 6.15 -1.16 -11.11
CA ASP A 108 6.86 -1.56 -12.33
C ASP A 108 8.26 -2.08 -12.03
N SER A 109 8.91 -1.58 -10.98
CA SER A 109 10.26 -2.00 -10.58
C SER A 109 10.29 -3.13 -9.56
N THR A 110 9.12 -3.58 -9.08
CA THR A 110 9.03 -4.61 -8.04
C THR A 110 8.36 -5.86 -8.60
N PRO A 111 9.11 -6.97 -8.79
CA PRO A 111 8.52 -8.22 -9.30
C PRO A 111 7.33 -8.67 -8.46
N GLY A 112 6.25 -9.04 -9.12
CA GLY A 112 5.03 -9.49 -8.47
C GLY A 112 3.99 -8.41 -8.22
N LEU A 113 4.34 -7.13 -8.34
CA LEU A 113 3.39 -6.02 -8.22
C LEU A 113 2.91 -5.56 -9.60
N HIS A 114 1.61 -5.28 -9.70
CA HIS A 114 0.96 -4.82 -10.93
C HIS A 114 0.00 -3.68 -10.57
N PHE A 115 0.14 -2.55 -11.28
CA PHE A 115 -0.64 -1.33 -11.00
C PHE A 115 -1.42 -0.90 -12.22
#